data_a637c043938ec4912913b9e3ea1d0e90
#
_entry.id   a637c043938ec4912913b9e3ea1d0e90
#
_cell.length_a   1.000
_cell.length_b   1.000
_cell.length_c   1.000
_cell.angle_alpha   90.00
_cell.angle_beta   90.00
_cell.angle_gamma   90.00
#
_symmetry.space_group_name_H-M   'P 1'
#
loop_
_entity.id
_entity.type
_entity.pdbx_description
1 polymer ?
#
loop_
_entity_poly.entity_id
_entity_poly.type
_entity_poly.pdbx_seq_one_letter_code
_entity_poly.pdbx_strand_id
1 'polypeptide(L)'
;MDAQVGLVLDALEKEGLAENTVVVLWGDHGWQLGEHGLWHKHTNFEVAARAPLIISAPGQKAAGRKSLSLAEFIDIYPTLADLCGLPKPKDVEGVSLKPVLDDAAASVRPVAISQYPRNDAGKTLMGYSIRDDRWRLILWRDRKDNSIHATELYDEVGDPHETVNVAAKSEHAEIIARLSKFLPPPIAPATAENTAAPAGKKGKKAKAKAEEPAAPKAGATKDRGAMFDGRDLNKDGKLNKEEFMLHQKDPEQAAKNFVKFDKDLSGDVNRDEYVNSGK
;
A
#
# COMPACT_ATOMS: atom_id res chain seq x y z
N MET A 1 -1.91 3.76 -17.75
CA MET A 1 -2.12 2.46 -17.09
C MET A 1 -3.22 1.65 -17.79
N ASP A 2 -4.40 2.18 -18.00
CA ASP A 2 -5.56 1.50 -18.61
C ASP A 2 -5.23 0.79 -19.94
N ALA A 3 -4.64 1.49 -20.90
CA ALA A 3 -4.20 0.91 -22.17
C ALA A 3 -3.22 -0.28 -22.02
N GLN A 4 -2.39 -0.28 -20.97
CA GLN A 4 -1.47 -1.39 -20.71
C GLN A 4 -2.19 -2.61 -20.14
N VAL A 5 -3.21 -2.39 -19.32
CA VAL A 5 -4.11 -3.47 -18.85
C VAL A 5 -4.84 -4.08 -20.04
N GLY A 6 -5.35 -3.24 -20.95
CA GLY A 6 -5.99 -3.70 -22.20
C GLY A 6 -5.09 -4.63 -23.00
N LEU A 7 -3.82 -4.25 -23.23
CA LEU A 7 -2.87 -5.10 -23.98
C LEU A 7 -2.66 -6.49 -23.34
N VAL A 8 -2.67 -6.56 -21.99
CA VAL A 8 -2.55 -7.84 -21.28
C VAL A 8 -3.81 -8.69 -21.45
N LEU A 9 -4.99 -8.08 -21.35
CA LEU A 9 -6.27 -8.77 -21.53
C LEU A 9 -6.45 -9.25 -22.99
N ASP A 10 -6.07 -8.41 -23.97
CA ASP A 10 -6.10 -8.78 -25.39
C ASP A 10 -5.16 -9.96 -25.68
N ALA A 11 -3.98 -9.99 -25.06
CA ALA A 11 -3.07 -11.12 -25.17
C ALA A 11 -3.66 -12.40 -24.58
N LEU A 12 -4.30 -12.30 -23.39
CA LEU A 12 -4.96 -13.43 -22.73
C LEU A 12 -6.07 -14.02 -23.62
N GLU A 13 -6.87 -13.18 -24.24
CA GLU A 13 -7.92 -13.59 -25.17
C GLU A 13 -7.34 -14.22 -26.44
N LYS A 14 -6.33 -13.56 -27.06
CA LYS A 14 -5.67 -14.04 -28.26
C LYS A 14 -5.03 -15.42 -28.10
N GLU A 15 -4.46 -15.69 -26.92
CA GLU A 15 -3.86 -17.00 -26.61
C GLU A 15 -4.91 -18.06 -26.21
N GLY A 16 -6.20 -17.72 -26.21
CA GLY A 16 -7.30 -18.63 -25.87
C GLY A 16 -7.36 -19.04 -24.39
N LEU A 17 -6.78 -18.26 -23.50
CA LEU A 17 -6.66 -18.57 -22.08
C LEU A 17 -7.73 -17.88 -21.21
N ALA A 18 -8.48 -16.94 -21.76
CA ALA A 18 -9.45 -16.11 -21.02
C ALA A 18 -10.50 -16.96 -20.29
N GLU A 19 -11.02 -18.00 -20.94
CA GLU A 19 -12.06 -18.87 -20.39
C GLU A 19 -11.57 -19.78 -19.23
N ASN A 20 -10.27 -19.83 -18.97
CA ASN A 20 -9.66 -20.64 -17.91
C ASN A 20 -8.75 -19.81 -16.99
N THR A 21 -8.95 -18.51 -16.93
CA THR A 21 -8.13 -17.61 -16.12
C THR A 21 -8.99 -16.75 -15.22
N VAL A 22 -8.66 -16.72 -13.93
CA VAL A 22 -9.19 -15.73 -12.99
C VAL A 22 -8.35 -14.47 -13.08
N VAL A 23 -9.00 -13.33 -13.35
CA VAL A 23 -8.35 -12.02 -13.42
C VAL A 23 -8.74 -11.20 -12.20
N VAL A 24 -7.76 -10.67 -11.49
CA VAL A 24 -7.97 -9.74 -10.37
C VAL A 24 -7.20 -8.46 -10.64
N LEU A 25 -7.92 -7.35 -10.66
CA LEU A 25 -7.35 -6.01 -10.70
C LEU A 25 -7.71 -5.28 -9.42
N TRP A 26 -6.72 -4.76 -8.70
CA TRP A 26 -6.97 -3.91 -7.53
C TRP A 26 -5.95 -2.77 -7.45
N GLY A 27 -6.35 -1.66 -6.80
CA GLY A 27 -5.40 -0.63 -6.34
C GLY A 27 -4.89 -1.01 -4.95
N ASP A 28 -3.63 -0.73 -4.65
CA ASP A 28 -3.06 -1.01 -3.32
C ASP A 28 -3.57 -0.03 -2.25
N HIS A 29 -4.05 1.15 -2.64
CA HIS A 29 -4.67 2.20 -1.80
C HIS A 29 -5.36 3.23 -2.67
N GLY A 30 -6.14 4.13 -2.04
CA GLY A 30 -6.61 5.36 -2.64
C GLY A 30 -5.57 6.49 -2.57
N TRP A 31 -5.98 7.76 -2.81
CA TRP A 31 -5.05 8.88 -2.88
C TRP A 31 -5.72 10.20 -2.52
N GLN A 32 -5.16 10.96 -1.59
CA GLN A 32 -5.59 12.30 -1.21
C GLN A 32 -4.83 13.36 -2.02
N LEU A 33 -5.56 14.35 -2.48
CA LEU A 33 -5.07 15.50 -3.25
C LEU A 33 -5.34 16.84 -2.54
N GLY A 34 -5.43 16.80 -1.22
CA GLY A 34 -5.70 17.96 -0.37
C GLY A 34 -6.89 17.77 0.57
N GLU A 35 -7.67 16.69 0.42
CA GLU A 35 -8.76 16.35 1.32
C GLU A 35 -8.22 16.24 2.75
N HIS A 36 -8.95 16.75 3.73
CA HIS A 36 -8.53 16.84 5.14
C HIS A 36 -7.22 17.62 5.37
N GLY A 37 -6.78 18.45 4.42
CA GLY A 37 -5.48 19.11 4.45
C GLY A 37 -4.30 18.14 4.28
N LEU A 38 -4.54 16.93 3.76
CA LEU A 38 -3.57 15.86 3.63
C LEU A 38 -3.30 15.53 2.16
N TRP A 39 -2.11 15.01 1.91
CA TRP A 39 -1.66 14.54 0.60
C TRP A 39 -1.21 13.09 0.69
N HIS A 40 -1.27 12.39 -0.43
CA HIS A 40 -0.87 10.98 -0.55
C HIS A 40 -1.89 10.00 0.07
N LYS A 41 -1.40 8.91 0.67
CA LYS A 41 -2.20 7.73 1.03
C LYS A 41 -2.22 7.39 2.52
N HIS A 42 -1.43 8.07 3.32
CA HIS A 42 -1.11 7.68 4.69
C HIS A 42 -2.18 8.13 5.70
N THR A 43 -3.41 7.66 5.52
CA THR A 43 -4.55 8.02 6.38
C THR A 43 -5.54 6.86 6.54
N ASN A 44 -6.52 7.04 7.44
CA ASN A 44 -7.61 6.10 7.69
C ASN A 44 -8.95 6.52 7.05
N PHE A 45 -8.96 7.60 6.25
CA PHE A 45 -10.14 8.10 5.56
C PHE A 45 -10.51 7.27 4.34
N GLU A 46 -11.79 7.33 3.93
CA GLU A 46 -12.34 6.59 2.79
C GLU A 46 -11.51 6.80 1.51
N VAL A 47 -11.14 8.05 1.22
CA VAL A 47 -10.39 8.41 0.00
C VAL A 47 -9.03 7.70 -0.11
N ALA A 48 -8.42 7.31 1.02
CA ALA A 48 -7.17 6.57 1.06
C ALA A 48 -7.37 5.06 1.29
N ALA A 49 -8.39 4.68 2.07
CA ALA A 49 -8.64 3.29 2.45
C ALA A 49 -9.42 2.52 1.38
N ARG A 50 -10.30 3.20 0.62
CA ARG A 50 -11.05 2.58 -0.47
C ARG A 50 -10.24 2.55 -1.75
N ALA A 51 -9.99 1.37 -2.27
CA ALA A 51 -9.33 1.15 -3.55
C ALA A 51 -10.21 0.32 -4.50
N PRO A 52 -10.03 0.44 -5.82
CA PRO A 52 -10.73 -0.41 -6.78
C PRO A 52 -10.38 -1.87 -6.53
N LEU A 53 -11.39 -2.75 -6.63
CA LEU A 53 -11.23 -4.20 -6.68
C LEU A 53 -12.18 -4.75 -7.73
N ILE A 54 -11.63 -5.39 -8.74
CA ILE A 54 -12.37 -6.02 -9.84
C ILE A 54 -11.91 -7.47 -9.93
N ILE A 55 -12.87 -8.39 -9.91
CA ILE A 55 -12.61 -9.83 -10.06
C ILE A 55 -13.44 -10.33 -11.23
N SER A 56 -12.80 -10.99 -12.18
CA SER A 56 -13.43 -11.70 -13.29
C SER A 56 -13.02 -13.17 -13.22
N ALA A 57 -14.00 -14.06 -13.17
CA ALA A 57 -13.76 -15.49 -13.08
C ALA A 57 -14.67 -16.24 -14.07
N PRO A 58 -14.18 -17.33 -14.69
CA PRO A 58 -15.00 -18.20 -15.53
C PRO A 58 -16.23 -18.70 -14.78
N GLY A 59 -17.40 -18.62 -15.42
CA GLY A 59 -18.67 -19.09 -14.84
C GLY A 59 -19.27 -18.20 -13.75
N GLN A 60 -18.73 -17.02 -13.50
CA GLN A 60 -19.25 -16.03 -12.55
C GLN A 60 -20.68 -15.60 -12.91
N LYS A 61 -21.62 -15.70 -11.97
CA LYS A 61 -23.04 -15.40 -12.23
C LYS A 61 -23.37 -13.91 -12.22
N ALA A 62 -22.69 -13.13 -11.38
CA ALA A 62 -22.87 -11.68 -11.28
C ALA A 62 -21.89 -10.89 -12.17
N ALA A 63 -21.48 -11.46 -13.31
CA ALA A 63 -20.57 -10.79 -14.24
C ALA A 63 -21.11 -9.41 -14.68
N GLY A 64 -20.23 -8.40 -14.75
CA GLY A 64 -20.56 -7.03 -15.12
C GLY A 64 -21.34 -6.24 -14.07
N ARG A 65 -21.59 -6.81 -12.88
CA ARG A 65 -22.35 -6.16 -11.81
C ARG A 65 -21.40 -5.49 -10.81
N LYS A 66 -21.87 -4.39 -10.20
CA LYS A 66 -21.22 -3.77 -9.04
C LYS A 66 -21.86 -4.30 -7.76
N SER A 67 -21.05 -4.53 -6.73
CA SER A 67 -21.50 -4.86 -5.40
C SER A 67 -21.16 -3.75 -4.41
N LEU A 68 -22.00 -3.59 -3.38
CA LEU A 68 -21.75 -2.74 -2.22
C LEU A 68 -21.20 -3.53 -1.02
N SER A 69 -20.96 -4.83 -1.19
CA SER A 69 -20.36 -5.67 -0.14
C SER A 69 -19.00 -5.08 0.28
N LEU A 70 -18.82 -4.97 1.58
CA LEU A 70 -17.49 -4.63 2.12
C LEU A 70 -16.51 -5.75 1.83
N ALA A 71 -15.28 -5.39 1.51
CA ALA A 71 -14.17 -6.28 1.22
C ALA A 71 -12.87 -5.74 1.81
N GLU A 72 -11.96 -6.62 2.15
CA GLU A 72 -10.59 -6.28 2.55
C GLU A 72 -9.60 -6.98 1.62
N PHE A 73 -8.38 -6.47 1.48
CA PHE A 73 -7.38 -7.11 0.61
C PHE A 73 -6.97 -8.52 1.07
N ILE A 74 -7.12 -8.81 2.36
CA ILE A 74 -6.90 -10.16 2.89
C ILE A 74 -7.91 -11.17 2.35
N ASP A 75 -9.03 -10.73 1.77
CA ASP A 75 -10.05 -11.57 1.15
C ASP A 75 -9.64 -12.09 -0.23
N ILE A 76 -8.68 -11.45 -0.90
CA ILE A 76 -8.23 -11.82 -2.25
C ILE A 76 -7.68 -13.24 -2.26
N TYR A 77 -6.80 -13.58 -1.32
CA TYR A 77 -6.16 -14.89 -1.28
C TYR A 77 -7.17 -16.06 -1.08
N PRO A 78 -8.04 -16.06 -0.07
CA PRO A 78 -9.05 -17.12 0.06
C PRO A 78 -10.07 -17.13 -1.09
N THR A 79 -10.36 -15.98 -1.72
CA THR A 79 -11.20 -15.91 -2.91
C THR A 79 -10.55 -16.64 -4.10
N LEU A 80 -9.28 -16.39 -4.36
CA LEU A 80 -8.54 -17.06 -5.44
C LEU A 80 -8.49 -18.58 -5.20
N ALA A 81 -8.23 -19.01 -3.97
CA ALA A 81 -8.23 -20.43 -3.63
C ALA A 81 -9.60 -21.08 -3.92
N ASP A 82 -10.69 -20.42 -3.52
CA ASP A 82 -12.06 -20.89 -3.74
C ASP A 82 -12.44 -20.95 -5.25
N LEU A 83 -12.12 -19.88 -6.00
CA LEU A 83 -12.36 -19.81 -7.44
C LEU A 83 -11.56 -20.84 -8.23
N CYS A 84 -10.36 -21.18 -7.79
CA CYS A 84 -9.50 -22.18 -8.43
C CYS A 84 -9.75 -23.62 -7.92
N GLY A 85 -10.74 -23.83 -7.05
CA GLY A 85 -11.03 -25.14 -6.48
C GLY A 85 -9.92 -25.70 -5.60
N LEU A 86 -9.09 -24.83 -5.03
CA LEU A 86 -7.99 -25.20 -4.14
C LEU A 86 -8.48 -25.34 -2.69
N PRO A 87 -7.81 -26.12 -1.85
CA PRO A 87 -8.13 -26.21 -0.43
C PRO A 87 -8.12 -24.82 0.23
N LYS A 88 -9.11 -24.57 1.11
CA LYS A 88 -9.13 -23.32 1.87
C LYS A 88 -7.79 -23.12 2.60
N PRO A 89 -7.13 -21.96 2.44
CA PRO A 89 -5.90 -21.68 3.14
C PRO A 89 -6.10 -21.74 4.66
N LYS A 90 -5.12 -22.28 5.38
CA LYS A 90 -5.10 -22.29 6.85
C LYS A 90 -4.55 -20.95 7.35
N ASP A 91 -4.95 -20.58 8.55
CA ASP A 91 -4.41 -19.43 9.29
C ASP A 91 -4.54 -18.09 8.51
N VAL A 92 -5.65 -17.90 7.78
CA VAL A 92 -6.00 -16.65 7.10
C VAL A 92 -7.22 -15.99 7.74
N GLU A 93 -7.17 -14.69 7.93
CA GLU A 93 -8.27 -13.89 8.47
C GLU A 93 -9.30 -13.48 7.40
N GLY A 94 -8.89 -13.54 6.12
CA GLY A 94 -9.73 -13.20 4.99
C GLY A 94 -10.87 -14.21 4.76
N VAL A 95 -11.93 -13.73 4.11
CA VAL A 95 -13.08 -14.54 3.69
C VAL A 95 -13.18 -14.53 2.17
N SER A 96 -13.71 -15.61 1.59
CA SER A 96 -13.92 -15.68 0.15
C SER A 96 -15.03 -14.71 -0.30
N LEU A 97 -14.75 -13.93 -1.34
CA LEU A 97 -15.71 -13.06 -2.03
C LEU A 97 -16.54 -13.83 -3.08
N LYS A 98 -16.34 -15.13 -3.24
CA LYS A 98 -17.10 -15.92 -4.22
C LYS A 98 -18.62 -15.77 -4.09
N PRO A 99 -19.24 -15.72 -2.88
CA PRO A 99 -20.66 -15.46 -2.77
C PRO A 99 -21.10 -14.13 -3.41
N VAL A 100 -20.27 -13.10 -3.35
CA VAL A 100 -20.53 -11.79 -3.98
C VAL A 100 -20.38 -11.86 -5.50
N LEU A 101 -19.51 -12.72 -6.00
CA LEU A 101 -19.34 -12.96 -7.44
C LEU A 101 -20.49 -13.80 -8.01
N ASP A 102 -21.17 -14.60 -7.19
CA ASP A 102 -22.36 -15.34 -7.57
C ASP A 102 -23.64 -14.50 -7.46
N ASP A 103 -23.70 -13.60 -6.46
CA ASP A 103 -24.82 -12.67 -6.24
C ASP A 103 -24.28 -11.31 -5.76
N ALA A 104 -24.40 -10.28 -6.60
CA ALA A 104 -23.90 -8.93 -6.30
C ALA A 104 -24.56 -8.27 -5.07
N ALA A 105 -25.74 -8.77 -4.61
CA ALA A 105 -26.40 -8.30 -3.40
C ALA A 105 -25.93 -9.01 -2.12
N ALA A 106 -25.16 -10.11 -2.26
CA ALA A 106 -24.61 -10.81 -1.11
C ALA A 106 -23.60 -9.96 -0.35
N SER A 107 -23.47 -10.21 0.96
CA SER A 107 -22.45 -9.63 1.82
C SER A 107 -21.70 -10.74 2.55
N VAL A 108 -20.38 -10.60 2.67
CA VAL A 108 -19.53 -11.61 3.30
C VAL A 108 -18.95 -11.15 4.63
N ARG A 109 -19.05 -9.85 4.95
CA ARG A 109 -18.55 -9.28 6.21
C ARG A 109 -19.36 -8.06 6.65
N PRO A 110 -19.54 -7.87 7.96
CA PRO A 110 -20.29 -6.72 8.49
C PRO A 110 -19.49 -5.42 8.52
N VAL A 111 -18.16 -5.50 8.52
CA VAL A 111 -17.25 -4.35 8.55
C VAL A 111 -15.99 -4.62 7.73
N ALA A 112 -15.37 -3.56 7.22
CA ALA A 112 -14.00 -3.57 6.72
C ALA A 112 -13.09 -2.78 7.67
N ILE A 113 -11.90 -3.32 7.95
CA ILE A 113 -10.95 -2.74 8.90
C ILE A 113 -9.68 -2.36 8.14
N SER A 114 -9.21 -1.14 8.40
CA SER A 114 -7.89 -0.69 7.99
C SER A 114 -7.17 -0.01 9.15
N GLN A 115 -5.85 0.12 9.06
CA GLN A 115 -5.07 0.75 10.12
C GLN A 115 -3.91 1.56 9.56
N TYR A 116 -3.65 2.70 10.16
CA TYR A 116 -2.48 3.51 9.85
C TYR A 116 -1.97 4.26 11.09
N PRO A 117 -0.66 4.26 11.37
CA PRO A 117 -0.11 4.94 12.54
C PRO A 117 0.05 6.44 12.33
N ARG A 118 0.01 7.22 13.41
CA ARG A 118 0.39 8.63 13.48
C ARG A 118 1.19 8.92 14.74
N ASN A 119 1.99 9.98 14.67
CA ASN A 119 2.59 10.57 15.86
C ASN A 119 1.82 11.85 16.19
N ASP A 120 1.40 11.97 17.44
CA ASP A 120 0.73 13.16 17.96
C ASP A 120 1.23 13.47 19.38
N ALA A 121 1.65 14.72 19.62
CA ALA A 121 2.11 15.23 20.89
C ALA A 121 3.12 14.29 21.62
N GLY A 122 4.05 13.69 20.88
CA GLY A 122 5.05 12.75 21.40
C GLY A 122 4.55 11.33 21.65
N LYS A 123 3.31 11.02 21.30
CA LYS A 123 2.73 9.68 21.34
C LYS A 123 2.79 9.04 19.96
N THR A 124 3.02 7.73 19.94
CA THR A 124 2.86 6.91 18.73
C THR A 124 1.50 6.24 18.79
N LEU A 125 0.59 6.66 17.93
CA LEU A 125 -0.77 6.18 17.88
C LEU A 125 -0.93 5.18 16.73
N MET A 126 -1.79 4.18 16.90
CA MET A 126 -2.34 3.37 15.82
C MET A 126 -3.80 3.76 15.63
N GLY A 127 -4.13 4.27 14.46
CA GLY A 127 -5.51 4.53 14.06
C GLY A 127 -6.11 3.27 13.46
N TYR A 128 -7.21 2.80 14.01
CA TYR A 128 -8.01 1.72 13.47
C TYR A 128 -9.28 2.29 12.88
N SER A 129 -9.48 2.11 11.60
CA SER A 129 -10.69 2.50 10.87
C SER A 129 -11.59 1.28 10.72
N ILE A 130 -12.81 1.37 11.23
CA ILE A 130 -13.83 0.32 11.20
C ILE A 130 -15.00 0.88 10.40
N ARG A 131 -15.22 0.33 9.20
CA ARG A 131 -16.22 0.77 8.22
C ARG A 131 -17.33 -0.25 8.11
N ASP A 132 -18.58 0.13 8.43
CA ASP A 132 -19.77 -0.65 8.04
C ASP A 132 -20.40 -0.06 6.76
N ASP A 133 -21.65 -0.36 6.46
CA ASP A 133 -22.36 0.12 5.26
C ASP A 133 -22.63 1.64 5.27
N ARG A 134 -22.66 2.27 6.44
CA ARG A 134 -22.94 3.69 6.61
C ARG A 134 -21.89 4.46 7.37
N TRP A 135 -21.27 3.87 8.37
CA TRP A 135 -20.44 4.60 9.33
C TRP A 135 -18.97 4.20 9.24
N ARG A 136 -18.10 5.17 9.41
CA ARG A 136 -16.68 4.94 9.67
C ARG A 136 -16.34 5.41 11.07
N LEU A 137 -15.91 4.50 11.91
CA LEU A 137 -15.34 4.77 13.22
C LEU A 137 -13.81 4.71 13.12
N ILE A 138 -13.10 5.74 13.54
CA ILE A 138 -11.64 5.72 13.69
C ILE A 138 -11.31 5.85 15.16
N LEU A 139 -10.59 4.87 15.69
CA LEU A 139 -10.11 4.85 17.08
C LEU A 139 -8.59 4.96 17.07
N TRP A 140 -8.07 6.03 17.66
CA TRP A 140 -6.65 6.28 17.80
C TRP A 140 -6.16 5.70 19.13
N ARG A 141 -5.48 4.56 19.06
CA ARG A 141 -4.95 3.83 20.23
C ARG A 141 -3.48 4.18 20.44
N ASP A 142 -3.12 4.58 21.66
CA ASP A 142 -1.73 4.74 22.05
C ASP A 142 -1.03 3.36 22.07
N ARG A 143 0.08 3.25 21.38
CA ARG A 143 0.83 1.98 21.25
C ARG A 143 1.57 1.59 22.53
N LYS A 144 1.73 2.53 23.48
CA LYS A 144 2.43 2.29 24.74
C LYS A 144 1.55 1.62 25.78
N ASP A 145 0.33 2.10 25.94
CA ASP A 145 -0.59 1.68 27.01
C ASP A 145 -1.94 1.17 26.50
N ASN A 146 -2.15 1.15 25.20
CA ASN A 146 -3.38 0.77 24.52
C ASN A 146 -4.61 1.64 24.85
N SER A 147 -4.45 2.78 25.51
CA SER A 147 -5.54 3.72 25.76
C SER A 147 -6.05 4.34 24.45
N ILE A 148 -7.33 4.68 24.41
CA ILE A 148 -7.92 5.42 23.29
C ILE A 148 -7.61 6.90 23.50
N HIS A 149 -6.81 7.47 22.59
CA HIS A 149 -6.39 8.86 22.61
C HIS A 149 -7.42 9.79 21.97
N ALA A 150 -8.02 9.35 20.85
CA ALA A 150 -9.05 10.10 20.14
C ALA A 150 -10.03 9.15 19.44
N THR A 151 -11.24 9.67 19.21
CA THR A 151 -12.32 8.96 18.52
C THR A 151 -12.88 9.87 17.44
N GLU A 152 -13.03 9.33 16.23
CA GLU A 152 -13.68 10.00 15.12
C GLU A 152 -14.81 9.11 14.59
N LEU A 153 -15.93 9.71 14.21
CA LEU A 153 -17.07 9.03 13.59
C LEU A 153 -17.57 9.85 12.41
N TYR A 154 -17.70 9.21 11.26
CA TYR A 154 -18.18 9.85 10.03
C TYR A 154 -19.38 9.09 9.46
N ASP A 155 -20.36 9.85 8.93
CA ASP A 155 -21.55 9.33 8.23
C ASP A 155 -21.30 9.31 6.72
N GLU A 156 -20.84 8.22 6.18
CA GLU A 156 -20.49 8.04 4.77
C GLU A 156 -21.67 8.22 3.79
N VAL A 157 -22.91 8.22 4.30
CA VAL A 157 -24.12 8.48 3.50
C VAL A 157 -24.45 9.97 3.51
N GLY A 158 -24.40 10.61 4.67
CA GLY A 158 -24.71 12.02 4.82
C GLY A 158 -23.54 12.96 4.53
N ASP A 159 -22.32 12.48 4.74
CA ASP A 159 -21.06 13.23 4.53
C ASP A 159 -19.99 12.29 3.92
N PRO A 160 -20.12 11.91 2.65
CA PRO A 160 -19.20 10.98 1.98
C PRO A 160 -17.76 11.51 1.83
N HIS A 161 -17.53 12.77 2.19
CA HIS A 161 -16.19 13.37 2.23
C HIS A 161 -15.60 13.43 3.64
N GLU A 162 -16.28 12.86 4.66
CA GLU A 162 -15.81 12.77 6.04
C GLU A 162 -15.34 14.12 6.62
N THR A 163 -16.10 15.18 6.33
CA THR A 163 -15.74 16.56 6.69
C THR A 163 -16.13 16.92 8.13
N VAL A 164 -17.08 16.19 8.72
CA VAL A 164 -17.65 16.47 10.04
C VAL A 164 -17.50 15.25 10.95
N ASN A 165 -16.59 15.33 11.93
CA ASN A 165 -16.51 14.35 12.99
C ASN A 165 -17.72 14.50 13.94
N VAL A 166 -18.58 13.49 13.98
CA VAL A 166 -19.79 13.46 14.82
C VAL A 166 -19.65 12.64 16.08
N ALA A 167 -18.46 12.15 16.41
CA ALA A 167 -18.22 11.25 17.57
C ALA A 167 -18.62 11.85 18.92
N ALA A 168 -18.58 13.18 19.06
CA ALA A 168 -18.95 13.87 20.31
C ALA A 168 -20.45 13.95 20.57
N LYS A 169 -21.29 13.64 19.57
CA LYS A 169 -22.75 13.69 19.73
C LYS A 169 -23.24 12.44 20.48
N SER A 170 -23.99 12.67 21.57
CA SER A 170 -24.50 11.58 22.44
C SER A 170 -25.41 10.60 21.70
N GLU A 171 -26.13 11.05 20.67
CA GLU A 171 -27.00 10.25 19.82
C GLU A 171 -26.26 9.13 19.06
N HIS A 172 -24.94 9.27 18.90
CA HIS A 172 -24.10 8.30 18.19
C HIS A 172 -23.33 7.33 19.13
N ALA A 173 -23.55 7.41 20.43
CA ALA A 173 -22.86 6.57 21.42
C ALA A 173 -23.07 5.06 21.16
N GLU A 174 -24.28 4.65 20.77
CA GLU A 174 -24.58 3.25 20.45
C GLU A 174 -23.86 2.77 19.18
N ILE A 175 -23.71 3.64 18.18
CA ILE A 175 -22.99 3.33 16.95
C ILE A 175 -21.50 3.11 17.27
N ILE A 176 -20.91 4.01 18.04
CA ILE A 176 -19.51 3.89 18.50
C ILE A 176 -19.34 2.60 19.29
N ALA A 177 -20.22 2.30 20.25
CA ALA A 177 -20.16 1.09 21.05
C ALA A 177 -20.27 -0.18 20.19
N ARG A 178 -21.15 -0.18 19.20
CA ARG A 178 -21.35 -1.30 18.26
C ARG A 178 -20.10 -1.56 17.40
N LEU A 179 -19.58 -0.51 16.75
CA LEU A 179 -18.41 -0.63 15.89
C LEU A 179 -17.12 -0.92 16.65
N SER A 180 -16.99 -0.40 17.89
CA SER A 180 -15.83 -0.69 18.74
C SER A 180 -15.67 -2.17 19.09
N LYS A 181 -16.71 -2.98 18.96
CA LYS A 181 -16.62 -4.45 19.15
C LYS A 181 -15.75 -5.14 18.11
N PHE A 182 -15.53 -4.52 16.96
CA PHE A 182 -14.66 -5.00 15.89
C PHE A 182 -13.21 -4.51 16.01
N LEU A 183 -12.91 -3.69 17.02
CA LEU A 183 -11.55 -3.21 17.25
C LEU A 183 -10.62 -4.40 17.52
N PRO A 184 -9.50 -4.52 16.77
CA PRO A 184 -8.53 -5.56 17.01
C PRO A 184 -8.04 -5.57 18.46
N PRO A 185 -7.72 -6.75 19.02
CA PRO A 185 -7.24 -6.84 20.39
C PRO A 185 -6.00 -5.96 20.60
N PRO A 186 -5.75 -5.50 21.84
CA PRO A 186 -4.53 -4.76 22.15
C PRO A 186 -3.29 -5.54 21.71
N ILE A 187 -2.36 -4.85 21.05
CA ILE A 187 -1.04 -5.42 20.80
C ILE A 187 -0.36 -5.58 22.14
N ALA A 188 0.09 -6.78 22.46
CA ALA A 188 0.89 -7.00 23.67
C ALA A 188 2.11 -6.05 23.62
N PRO A 189 2.47 -5.37 24.72
CA PRO A 189 3.67 -4.56 24.75
C PRO A 189 4.85 -5.45 24.33
N ALA A 190 5.70 -4.94 23.42
CA ALA A 190 6.87 -5.67 22.96
C ALA A 190 7.73 -6.01 24.20
N THR A 191 7.67 -7.25 24.65
CA THR A 191 8.61 -7.76 25.64
C THR A 191 9.96 -7.87 24.95
N ALA A 192 11.05 -7.65 25.66
CA ALA A 192 12.41 -7.69 25.13
C ALA A 192 12.74 -9.03 24.41
N GLU A 193 11.94 -10.06 24.62
CA GLU A 193 12.04 -11.37 23.97
C GLU A 193 11.51 -11.39 22.52
N ASN A 194 10.62 -10.45 22.13
CA ASN A 194 10.04 -10.39 20.78
C ASN A 194 10.86 -9.56 19.77
N THR A 195 12.01 -9.01 20.19
CA THR A 195 12.92 -8.28 19.29
C THR A 195 13.95 -9.18 18.61
N ALA A 196 14.00 -10.46 18.95
CA ALA A 196 14.82 -11.43 18.26
C ALA A 196 14.10 -11.88 16.97
N ALA A 197 14.51 -11.37 15.83
CA ALA A 197 14.16 -11.96 14.53
C ALA A 197 14.50 -13.47 14.59
N PRO A 198 13.65 -14.37 14.06
CA PRO A 198 13.95 -15.79 14.09
C PRO A 198 15.29 -16.04 13.40
N ALA A 199 16.27 -16.49 14.17
CA ALA A 199 17.57 -16.89 13.65
C ALA A 199 17.36 -18.04 12.67
N GLY A 200 17.46 -17.76 11.38
CA GLY A 200 17.34 -18.76 10.32
C GLY A 200 18.34 -19.90 10.55
N LYS A 201 17.84 -21.10 10.78
CA LYS A 201 18.65 -22.31 10.82
C LYS A 201 19.44 -22.43 9.52
N LYS A 202 20.78 -22.40 9.63
CA LYS A 202 21.69 -22.66 8.49
C LYS A 202 21.49 -24.10 8.01
N GLY A 203 20.64 -24.30 7.02
CA GLY A 203 20.55 -25.55 6.27
C GLY A 203 21.72 -25.67 5.31
N LYS A 204 22.40 -26.83 5.32
CA LYS A 204 23.50 -27.20 4.40
C LYS A 204 22.98 -27.17 2.95
N LYS A 205 23.63 -26.37 2.10
CA LYS A 205 23.35 -26.29 0.65
C LYS A 205 23.81 -27.53 -0.06
N ALA A 206 22.90 -28.21 -0.78
CA ALA A 206 23.22 -29.01 -1.93
C ALA A 206 23.17 -28.11 -3.18
N LYS A 207 24.20 -28.19 -4.04
CA LYS A 207 24.33 -27.38 -5.26
C LYS A 207 23.43 -27.91 -6.36
N ALA A 208 22.57 -27.09 -6.92
CA ALA A 208 22.10 -27.21 -8.29
C ALA A 208 22.13 -25.82 -8.93
N LYS A 209 22.79 -25.72 -10.10
CA LYS A 209 22.92 -24.51 -10.90
C LYS A 209 21.62 -24.24 -11.68
N ALA A 210 21.08 -23.04 -11.58
CA ALA A 210 20.34 -22.37 -12.65
C ALA A 210 20.53 -20.86 -12.43
N GLU A 211 20.96 -20.14 -13.46
CA GLU A 211 21.22 -18.70 -13.45
C GLU A 211 19.92 -17.93 -13.66
N GLU A 212 19.59 -17.03 -12.72
CA GLU A 212 18.67 -15.91 -12.94
C GLU A 212 19.27 -14.65 -12.31
N PRO A 213 19.05 -13.45 -12.90
CA PRO A 213 19.76 -12.24 -12.47
C PRO A 213 19.21 -11.68 -11.16
N ALA A 214 20.11 -11.38 -10.24
CA ALA A 214 19.84 -10.96 -8.87
C ALA A 214 19.41 -9.49 -8.77
N ALA A 215 18.35 -9.22 -7.98
CA ALA A 215 18.01 -7.90 -7.49
C ALA A 215 19.01 -7.42 -6.41
N PRO A 216 19.33 -6.12 -6.30
CA PRO A 216 20.41 -5.63 -5.45
C PRO A 216 20.02 -5.58 -3.96
N LYS A 217 20.90 -6.11 -3.11
CA LYS A 217 20.81 -6.08 -1.63
C LYS A 217 21.11 -4.69 -1.08
N ALA A 218 20.29 -4.19 -0.16
CA ALA A 218 20.57 -3.00 0.64
C ALA A 218 21.76 -3.26 1.59
N GLY A 219 22.82 -2.41 1.47
CA GLY A 219 23.95 -2.43 2.42
C GLY A 219 25.35 -2.33 1.80
N ALA A 220 25.49 -2.02 0.51
CA ALA A 220 26.78 -1.70 -0.09
C ALA A 220 26.95 -0.17 -0.18
N THR A 221 28.13 0.33 0.13
CA THR A 221 28.58 1.68 -0.25
C THR A 221 28.16 1.95 -1.68
N LYS A 222 27.30 2.98 -1.88
CA LYS A 222 26.75 3.30 -3.20
C LYS A 222 27.91 3.51 -4.16
N ASP A 223 28.00 2.64 -5.17
CA ASP A 223 28.96 2.84 -6.25
C ASP A 223 28.60 4.12 -7.01
N ARG A 224 29.35 5.17 -6.76
CA ARG A 224 29.13 6.50 -7.34
C ARG A 224 29.35 6.50 -8.86
N GLY A 225 30.15 5.58 -9.37
CA GLY A 225 30.34 5.40 -10.80
C GLY A 225 29.07 4.87 -11.47
N ALA A 226 28.47 3.81 -10.93
CA ALA A 226 27.20 3.27 -11.42
C ALA A 226 26.05 4.29 -11.28
N MET A 227 26.08 5.13 -10.25
CA MET A 227 25.10 6.21 -10.10
C MET A 227 25.27 7.33 -11.15
N PHE A 228 26.49 7.64 -11.54
CA PHE A 228 26.78 8.58 -12.63
C PHE A 228 26.26 8.01 -13.95
N ASP A 229 26.65 6.79 -14.28
CA ASP A 229 26.29 6.12 -15.54
C ASP A 229 24.73 5.98 -15.70
N GLY A 230 24.01 5.86 -14.60
CA GLY A 230 22.53 5.83 -14.59
C GLY A 230 21.85 7.21 -14.72
N ARG A 231 22.60 8.30 -14.57
CA ARG A 231 22.10 9.68 -14.70
C ARG A 231 22.48 10.34 -16.02
N ASP A 232 23.55 9.91 -16.62
CA ASP A 232 24.00 10.32 -17.95
C ASP A 232 23.08 9.67 -19.00
N LEU A 233 21.97 10.37 -19.31
CA LEU A 233 20.92 9.84 -20.18
C LEU A 233 21.31 9.90 -21.65
N ASN A 234 22.09 10.91 -22.04
CA ASN A 234 22.54 11.10 -23.42
C ASN A 234 23.84 10.36 -23.70
N LYS A 235 24.49 9.80 -22.66
CA LYS A 235 25.75 9.03 -22.69
C LYS A 235 26.93 9.81 -23.27
N ASP A 236 27.01 11.11 -22.99
CA ASP A 236 28.10 11.97 -23.42
C ASP A 236 29.26 12.01 -22.42
N GLY A 237 29.14 11.30 -21.29
CA GLY A 237 30.16 11.24 -20.24
C GLY A 237 30.12 12.40 -19.27
N LYS A 238 29.07 13.21 -19.28
CA LYS A 238 28.85 14.37 -18.43
C LYS A 238 27.42 14.37 -17.91
N LEU A 239 27.18 15.09 -16.81
CA LEU A 239 25.84 15.39 -16.33
C LEU A 239 25.60 16.88 -16.48
N ASN A 240 24.77 17.28 -17.40
CA ASN A 240 24.25 18.63 -17.44
C ASN A 240 23.35 18.91 -16.22
N LYS A 241 22.99 20.16 -16.01
CA LYS A 241 22.20 20.54 -14.83
C LYS A 241 20.85 19.82 -14.75
N GLU A 242 20.19 19.56 -15.86
CA GLU A 242 18.90 18.87 -15.91
C GLU A 242 19.04 17.39 -15.53
N GLU A 243 20.01 16.68 -16.07
CA GLU A 243 20.32 15.29 -15.76
C GLU A 243 20.75 15.13 -14.28
N PHE A 244 21.55 16.06 -13.77
CA PHE A 244 21.94 16.06 -12.36
C PHE A 244 20.75 16.25 -11.42
N MET A 245 19.80 17.12 -11.79
CA MET A 245 18.60 17.46 -11.00
C MET A 245 17.51 16.38 -11.05
N LEU A 246 17.41 15.59 -12.11
CA LEU A 246 16.28 14.74 -12.45
C LEU A 246 15.88 13.72 -11.37
N HIS A 247 16.83 13.29 -10.53
CA HIS A 247 16.59 12.27 -9.49
C HIS A 247 16.80 12.80 -8.07
N GLN A 248 16.75 14.12 -7.87
CA GLN A 248 16.92 14.74 -6.57
C GLN A 248 15.57 15.08 -5.93
N LYS A 249 15.43 14.77 -4.64
CA LYS A 249 14.18 14.98 -3.89
C LYS A 249 13.96 16.45 -3.51
N ASP A 250 15.03 17.25 -3.45
CA ASP A 250 15.02 18.65 -3.06
C ASP A 250 15.73 19.48 -4.13
N PRO A 251 15.01 20.23 -4.96
CA PRO A 251 15.57 21.03 -6.05
C PRO A 251 16.53 22.12 -5.61
N GLU A 252 16.30 22.77 -4.46
CA GLU A 252 17.18 23.84 -3.98
C GLU A 252 18.52 23.27 -3.49
N GLN A 253 18.47 22.16 -2.73
CA GLN A 253 19.67 21.49 -2.30
C GLN A 253 20.42 20.85 -3.47
N ALA A 254 19.70 20.36 -4.47
CA ALA A 254 20.28 19.80 -5.70
C ALA A 254 21.06 20.87 -6.49
N ALA A 255 20.51 22.07 -6.64
CA ALA A 255 21.19 23.18 -7.30
C ALA A 255 22.49 23.59 -6.58
N LYS A 256 22.47 23.64 -5.25
CA LYS A 256 23.67 23.89 -4.43
C LYS A 256 24.71 22.77 -4.57
N ASN A 257 24.24 21.53 -4.65
CA ASN A 257 25.11 20.39 -4.87
C ASN A 257 25.73 20.40 -6.27
N PHE A 258 24.98 20.74 -7.31
CA PHE A 258 25.49 20.85 -8.68
C PHE A 258 26.73 21.78 -8.75
N VAL A 259 26.60 23.00 -8.22
CA VAL A 259 27.72 23.98 -8.15
C VAL A 259 28.91 23.43 -7.35
N LYS A 260 28.64 22.60 -6.32
CA LYS A 260 29.73 22.00 -5.52
C LYS A 260 30.43 20.85 -6.25
N PHE A 261 29.75 20.19 -7.16
CA PHE A 261 30.28 19.07 -7.93
C PHE A 261 31.01 19.55 -9.18
N ASP A 262 30.51 20.59 -9.86
CA ASP A 262 31.13 21.27 -11.00
C ASP A 262 32.34 22.14 -10.49
N LYS A 263 33.50 21.50 -10.32
CA LYS A 263 34.68 22.13 -9.73
C LYS A 263 35.44 23.00 -10.70
N ASP A 264 35.36 22.67 -11.99
CA ASP A 264 36.03 23.40 -13.05
C ASP A 264 35.17 24.52 -13.66
N LEU A 265 33.92 24.67 -13.13
CA LEU A 265 32.93 25.66 -13.57
C LEU A 265 32.60 25.55 -15.06
N SER A 266 32.65 24.34 -15.60
CA SER A 266 32.33 24.06 -17.01
C SER A 266 30.85 24.17 -17.33
N GLY A 267 29.98 24.12 -16.31
CA GLY A 267 28.54 24.08 -16.43
C GLY A 267 27.98 22.66 -16.52
N ASP A 268 28.85 21.65 -16.53
CA ASP A 268 28.53 20.22 -16.51
C ASP A 268 29.34 19.53 -15.40
N VAL A 269 28.86 18.38 -14.91
CA VAL A 269 29.63 17.59 -13.93
C VAL A 269 30.14 16.32 -14.64
N ASN A 270 31.45 16.23 -14.80
CA ASN A 270 32.07 15.04 -15.38
C ASN A 270 32.15 13.88 -14.37
N ARG A 271 32.46 12.67 -14.86
CA ARG A 271 32.48 11.44 -14.04
C ARG A 271 33.45 11.52 -12.87
N ASP A 272 34.62 12.09 -13.05
CA ASP A 272 35.63 12.21 -12.00
C ASP A 272 35.20 13.20 -10.91
N GLU A 273 34.61 14.32 -11.28
CA GLU A 273 34.01 15.26 -10.36
C GLU A 273 32.88 14.63 -9.55
N TYR A 274 32.01 13.88 -10.19
CA TYR A 274 30.88 13.22 -9.53
C TYR A 274 31.34 12.14 -8.54
N VAL A 275 32.27 11.28 -8.95
CA VAL A 275 32.75 10.15 -8.14
C VAL A 275 33.60 10.64 -6.96
N ASN A 276 34.45 11.66 -7.17
CA ASN A 276 35.40 12.16 -6.18
C ASN A 276 34.88 13.36 -5.35
N SER A 277 33.70 13.88 -5.63
CA SER A 277 33.09 14.94 -4.82
C SER A 277 32.64 14.39 -3.46
N GLY A 278 33.45 14.64 -2.44
CA GLY A 278 33.14 14.23 -1.06
C GLY A 278 34.21 13.37 -0.38
N LYS A 279 35.37 13.27 -0.99
CA LYS A 279 36.60 12.84 -0.32
C LYS A 279 37.33 14.02 0.27
#